data_06263a3e45a57d89dbb1a2d55543ebc6
#
_entry.id   06263a3e45a57d89dbb1a2d55543ebc6
#
_cell.length_a   1.000
_cell.length_b   1.000
_cell.length_c   1.000
_cell.angle_alpha   90.00
_cell.angle_beta   90.00
_cell.angle_gamma   90.00
#
_symmetry.space_group_name_H-M   'P 1'
#
loop_
_entity.id
_entity.type
_entity.pdbx_description
1 polymer ?
#
loop_
_entity_poly.entity_id
_entity_poly.type
_entity_poly.pdbx_seq_one_letter_code
_entity_poly.pdbx_strand_id
1 'polypeptide(L)'
;MDLRRRIVSRQGEFLLFALTPPRLSTSSEQAQEIADVTRERLEPLGVDGLILYDIDDESDRNPDERPFPFLPTMDPADYLDRHLQAWPTPVVVYRATAKYTEQDLRDWMSTQDTAGRMAVFVGASSQEKPVATTLRIAQRLRTEVNPDLLLGGVAIPERHARKGAEHLRLVAKQEAGCSYFVSQIVYDVNAAKNLVSDYAYECRDRGIDPVPIVFTLSVCGSMKTLEFLRWLGIDVPRWIENDLRHANDTLDASVEHAEATALELMSFCRRLGVPFGISVESVSIRKLEIEASVRLAGRLANRLMR
;
A
#
# COMPACT_ATOMS: atom_id res chain seq x y z
N MET A 1 -17.07 -13.29 1.30
CA MET A 1 -15.88 -13.91 1.96
C MET A 1 -15.02 -12.74 2.43
N ASP A 2 -14.60 -12.74 3.68
CA ASP A 2 -13.78 -11.64 4.22
C ASP A 2 -12.37 -11.59 3.59
N LEU A 3 -11.70 -10.45 3.71
CA LEU A 3 -10.38 -10.21 3.13
C LEU A 3 -9.33 -11.24 3.59
N ARG A 4 -9.32 -11.59 4.89
CA ARG A 4 -8.36 -12.55 5.43
C ARG A 4 -8.49 -13.91 4.74
N ARG A 5 -9.71 -14.41 4.59
CA ARG A 5 -9.97 -15.68 3.90
C ARG A 5 -9.56 -15.64 2.44
N ARG A 6 -9.83 -14.53 1.74
CA ARG A 6 -9.38 -14.35 0.33
C ARG A 6 -7.86 -14.43 0.22
N ILE A 7 -7.12 -13.79 1.12
CA ILE A 7 -5.66 -13.84 1.13
C ILE A 7 -5.15 -15.27 1.41
N VAL A 8 -5.66 -15.91 2.46
CA VAL A 8 -5.22 -17.27 2.86
C VAL A 8 -5.55 -18.30 1.79
N SER A 9 -6.72 -18.21 1.16
CA SER A 9 -7.12 -19.10 0.06
C SER A 9 -6.53 -18.70 -1.30
N ARG A 10 -5.67 -17.69 -1.34
CA ARG A 10 -5.06 -17.15 -2.57
C ARG A 10 -6.10 -16.76 -3.63
N GLN A 11 -7.22 -16.27 -3.18
CA GLN A 11 -8.23 -15.66 -4.02
C GLN A 11 -7.98 -14.16 -4.08
N GLY A 12 -8.08 -13.59 -5.26
CA GLY A 12 -7.89 -12.16 -5.49
C GLY A 12 -9.20 -11.39 -5.52
N GLU A 13 -9.12 -10.27 -6.21
CA GLU A 13 -10.24 -9.40 -6.58
C GLU A 13 -10.89 -8.68 -5.40
N PHE A 14 -10.06 -8.13 -4.51
CA PHE A 14 -10.50 -7.32 -3.39
C PHE A 14 -10.02 -5.86 -3.52
N LEU A 15 -10.76 -4.96 -2.87
CA LEU A 15 -10.49 -3.53 -2.85
C LEU A 15 -10.10 -3.06 -1.45
N LEU A 16 -8.95 -2.40 -1.35
CA LEU A 16 -8.49 -1.72 -0.15
C LEU A 16 -8.49 -0.21 -0.35
N PHE A 17 -8.59 0.53 0.73
CA PHE A 17 -8.30 1.95 0.75
C PHE A 17 -7.15 2.23 1.72
N ALA A 18 -6.21 3.09 1.33
CA ALA A 18 -5.04 3.35 2.15
C ALA A 18 -5.02 4.79 2.66
N LEU A 19 -4.61 4.95 3.90
CA LEU A 19 -4.54 6.21 4.62
C LEU A 19 -3.19 6.37 5.30
N THR A 20 -2.72 7.61 5.34
CA THR A 20 -1.69 8.03 6.29
C THR A 20 -2.40 8.57 7.54
N PRO A 21 -2.04 8.13 8.75
CA PRO A 21 -2.59 8.68 9.98
C PRO A 21 -2.40 10.21 10.06
N PRO A 22 -3.24 10.93 10.82
CA PRO A 22 -3.08 12.35 11.03
C PRO A 22 -1.69 12.72 11.56
N ARG A 23 -1.32 14.01 11.45
CA ARG A 23 -0.06 14.51 11.98
C ARG A 23 0.01 14.30 13.49
N LEU A 24 1.20 14.06 14.02
CA LEU A 24 1.42 13.88 15.46
C LEU A 24 0.95 15.09 16.28
N SER A 25 0.95 16.29 15.68
CA SER A 25 0.46 17.53 16.32
C SER A 25 -1.05 17.72 16.27
N THR A 26 -1.81 16.81 15.65
CA THR A 26 -3.27 16.88 15.56
C THR A 26 -3.88 16.53 16.92
N SER A 27 -4.85 17.32 17.39
CA SER A 27 -5.53 17.01 18.67
C SER A 27 -6.36 15.72 18.57
N SER A 28 -6.65 15.11 19.71
CA SER A 28 -7.46 13.88 19.76
C SER A 28 -8.84 14.08 19.15
N GLU A 29 -9.47 15.22 19.40
CA GLU A 29 -10.80 15.58 18.87
C GLU A 29 -10.75 15.70 17.35
N GLN A 30 -9.74 16.39 16.80
CA GLN A 30 -9.55 16.52 15.35
C GLN A 30 -9.21 15.17 14.70
N ALA A 31 -8.41 14.33 15.36
CA ALA A 31 -8.09 12.99 14.88
C ALA A 31 -9.35 12.10 14.81
N GLN A 32 -10.25 12.24 15.80
CA GLN A 32 -11.53 11.53 15.78
C GLN A 32 -12.45 12.05 14.67
N GLU A 33 -12.54 13.36 14.47
CA GLU A 33 -13.31 13.95 13.36
C GLU A 33 -12.81 13.45 12.00
N ILE A 34 -11.49 13.38 11.80
CA ILE A 34 -10.89 12.82 10.57
C ILE A 34 -11.27 11.34 10.39
N ALA A 35 -11.24 10.55 11.46
CA ALA A 35 -11.63 9.14 11.43
C ALA A 35 -13.11 8.96 11.08
N ASP A 36 -14.00 9.76 11.68
CA ASP A 36 -15.44 9.71 11.44
C ASP A 36 -15.80 10.10 10.00
N VAL A 37 -15.23 11.19 9.50
CA VAL A 37 -15.39 11.63 8.10
C VAL A 37 -14.84 10.58 7.13
N THR A 38 -13.74 9.94 7.46
CA THR A 38 -13.16 8.87 6.64
C THR A 38 -14.09 7.67 6.57
N ARG A 39 -14.63 7.24 7.70
CA ARG A 39 -15.61 6.15 7.77
C ARG A 39 -16.85 6.47 6.95
N GLU A 40 -17.43 7.66 7.15
CA GLU A 40 -18.62 8.11 6.39
C GLU A 40 -18.39 8.06 4.86
N ARG A 41 -17.20 8.41 4.40
CA ARG A 41 -16.86 8.38 2.96
C ARG A 41 -16.66 6.99 2.40
N LEU A 42 -16.06 6.06 3.16
CA LEU A 42 -15.64 4.76 2.68
C LEU A 42 -16.65 3.65 2.94
N GLU A 43 -17.45 3.74 3.98
CA GLU A 43 -18.46 2.73 4.32
C GLU A 43 -19.42 2.43 3.15
N PRO A 44 -19.94 3.44 2.39
CA PRO A 44 -20.81 3.19 1.26
C PRO A 44 -20.14 2.46 0.08
N LEU A 45 -18.81 2.45 0.02
CA LEU A 45 -18.07 1.85 -1.09
C LEU A 45 -17.88 0.35 -0.94
N GLY A 46 -18.10 -0.20 0.26
CA GLY A 46 -17.90 -1.62 0.52
C GLY A 46 -16.47 -2.09 0.31
N VAL A 47 -15.47 -1.28 0.72
CA VAL A 47 -14.06 -1.70 0.67
C VAL A 47 -13.83 -2.93 1.55
N ASP A 48 -13.03 -3.88 1.06
CA ASP A 48 -12.75 -5.13 1.76
C ASP A 48 -11.80 -4.94 2.96
N GLY A 49 -11.05 -3.83 3.00
CA GLY A 49 -10.14 -3.51 4.10
C GLY A 49 -9.52 -2.12 3.98
N LEU A 50 -8.88 -1.71 5.08
CA LEU A 50 -8.15 -0.45 5.18
C LEU A 50 -6.65 -0.73 5.31
N ILE A 51 -5.81 0.14 4.75
CA ILE A 51 -4.38 0.17 5.00
C ILE A 51 -4.05 1.43 5.78
N LEU A 52 -3.29 1.30 6.87
CA LEU A 52 -2.72 2.42 7.62
C LEU A 52 -1.21 2.42 7.48
N TYR A 53 -0.68 3.46 6.84
CA TYR A 53 0.75 3.60 6.60
C TYR A 53 1.51 4.05 7.83
N ASP A 54 2.67 3.45 8.03
CA ASP A 54 3.69 3.90 8.96
C ASP A 54 4.78 4.60 8.15
N ILE A 55 4.71 5.91 8.06
CA ILE A 55 5.67 6.71 7.30
C ILE A 55 6.86 7.13 8.16
N ASP A 56 8.02 7.23 7.51
CA ASP A 56 9.24 7.78 8.08
C ASP A 56 9.78 8.89 7.18
N ASP A 57 10.66 9.71 7.71
CA ASP A 57 11.36 10.71 6.91
C ASP A 57 12.38 10.02 6.00
N GLU A 58 12.16 10.12 4.71
CA GLU A 58 12.98 9.54 3.65
C GLU A 58 13.82 10.60 2.92
N SER A 59 13.95 11.81 3.49
CA SER A 59 14.59 12.94 2.82
C SER A 59 16.06 12.69 2.45
N ASP A 60 16.74 11.79 3.17
CA ASP A 60 18.12 11.38 2.90
C ASP A 60 18.28 10.38 1.73
N ARG A 61 17.17 9.85 1.19
CA ARG A 61 17.21 8.92 0.03
C ARG A 61 17.29 9.61 -1.30
N ASN A 62 16.88 10.87 -1.37
CA ASN A 62 16.79 11.64 -2.59
C ASN A 62 17.55 12.95 -2.39
N PRO A 63 18.55 13.27 -3.24
CA PRO A 63 19.28 14.53 -3.16
C PRO A 63 18.42 15.75 -3.52
N ASP A 64 17.28 15.54 -4.20
CA ASP A 64 16.36 16.61 -4.57
C ASP A 64 15.54 17.07 -3.36
N GLU A 65 15.24 18.36 -3.31
CA GLU A 65 14.39 18.92 -2.27
C GLU A 65 12.98 18.30 -2.30
N ARG A 66 12.50 17.86 -1.12
CA ARG A 66 11.15 17.30 -1.00
C ARG A 66 10.08 18.37 -1.28
N PRO A 67 9.19 18.17 -2.27
CA PRO A 67 8.17 19.17 -2.65
C PRO A 67 7.19 19.54 -1.52
N PHE A 68 6.95 18.62 -0.59
CA PHE A 68 6.16 18.85 0.62
C PHE A 68 7.00 18.46 1.83
N PRO A 69 7.18 19.34 2.83
CA PRO A 69 7.95 19.02 4.04
C PRO A 69 7.43 17.77 4.73
N PHE A 70 8.35 16.93 5.22
CA PHE A 70 7.96 15.82 6.07
C PHE A 70 7.43 16.35 7.41
N LEU A 71 6.29 15.82 7.81
CA LEU A 71 5.70 16.08 9.12
C LEU A 71 5.38 14.73 9.76
N PRO A 72 5.87 14.47 10.98
CA PRO A 72 5.59 13.23 11.68
C PRO A 72 4.09 12.98 11.84
N THR A 73 3.68 11.74 11.69
CA THR A 73 2.29 11.29 11.86
C THR A 73 2.13 10.50 13.15
N MET A 74 0.90 10.31 13.58
CA MET A 74 0.57 9.38 14.63
C MET A 74 1.01 7.97 14.25
N ASP A 75 1.35 7.14 15.24
CA ASP A 75 1.57 5.72 15.03
C ASP A 75 0.29 5.07 14.46
N PRO A 76 0.36 4.26 13.39
CA PRO A 76 -0.84 3.69 12.77
C PRO A 76 -1.61 2.74 13.67
N ALA A 77 -0.95 2.02 14.59
CA ALA A 77 -1.64 1.17 15.54
C ALA A 77 -2.35 1.99 16.63
N ASP A 78 -1.69 3.03 17.14
CA ASP A 78 -2.29 3.95 18.10
C ASP A 78 -3.51 4.67 17.51
N TYR A 79 -3.41 5.10 16.23
CA TYR A 79 -4.53 5.74 15.55
C TYR A 79 -5.69 4.78 15.34
N LEU A 80 -5.42 3.53 14.97
CA LEU A 80 -6.42 2.47 14.87
C LEU A 80 -7.10 2.23 16.21
N ASP A 81 -6.32 2.05 17.28
CA ASP A 81 -6.82 1.68 18.60
C ASP A 81 -7.60 2.78 19.28
N ARG A 82 -7.32 4.05 18.96
CA ARG A 82 -7.98 5.20 19.64
C ARG A 82 -9.13 5.78 18.83
N HIS A 83 -9.02 5.79 17.49
CA HIS A 83 -9.93 6.57 16.66
C HIS A 83 -10.70 5.75 15.61
N LEU A 84 -10.24 4.53 15.28
CA LEU A 84 -10.84 3.66 14.28
C LEU A 84 -11.35 2.34 14.86
N GLN A 85 -11.62 2.25 16.17
CA GLN A 85 -12.08 1.02 16.84
C GLN A 85 -13.34 0.41 16.22
N ALA A 86 -14.24 1.27 15.71
CA ALA A 86 -15.50 0.85 15.08
C ALA A 86 -15.36 0.61 13.56
N TRP A 87 -14.13 0.49 13.03
CA TRP A 87 -13.93 0.22 11.62
C TRP A 87 -14.43 -1.19 11.27
N PRO A 88 -15.31 -1.35 10.24
CA PRO A 88 -16.08 -2.58 10.06
C PRO A 88 -15.33 -3.70 9.32
N THR A 89 -14.20 -3.39 8.66
CA THR A 89 -13.44 -4.34 7.84
C THR A 89 -12.02 -4.54 8.38
N PRO A 90 -11.31 -5.61 7.98
CA PRO A 90 -9.93 -5.82 8.42
C PRO A 90 -9.00 -4.65 8.09
N VAL A 91 -8.03 -4.39 8.96
CA VAL A 91 -7.05 -3.32 8.81
C VAL A 91 -5.64 -3.88 8.66
N VAL A 92 -4.94 -3.43 7.63
CA VAL A 92 -3.53 -3.69 7.40
C VAL A 92 -2.73 -2.58 8.04
N VAL A 93 -1.99 -2.88 9.10
CA VAL A 93 -1.13 -1.93 9.80
C VAL A 93 0.30 -2.06 9.28
N TYR A 94 0.84 -0.98 8.72
CA TYR A 94 2.25 -0.93 8.35
C TYR A 94 3.14 -0.75 9.58
N ARG A 95 4.33 -1.35 9.52
CA ARG A 95 5.39 -1.16 10.48
C ARG A 95 6.71 -0.94 9.76
N ALA A 96 7.25 0.28 9.85
CA ALA A 96 8.60 0.61 9.44
C ALA A 96 9.57 0.06 10.51
N THR A 97 10.02 -1.18 10.31
CA THR A 97 10.69 -1.98 11.36
C THR A 97 11.93 -1.30 11.95
N ALA A 98 12.59 -0.44 11.16
CA ALA A 98 13.74 0.32 11.63
C ALA A 98 13.45 1.31 12.77
N LYS A 99 12.18 1.72 12.95
CA LYS A 99 11.73 2.65 14.00
C LYS A 99 11.55 2.00 15.37
N TYR A 100 11.38 0.68 15.41
CA TYR A 100 10.94 -0.05 16.61
C TYR A 100 12.02 -1.00 17.09
N THR A 101 12.20 -1.10 18.41
CA THR A 101 13.02 -2.16 18.99
C THR A 101 12.36 -3.53 18.81
N GLU A 102 13.12 -4.61 19.00
CA GLU A 102 12.58 -5.97 18.97
C GLU A 102 11.48 -6.14 20.05
N GLN A 103 11.63 -5.49 21.21
CA GLN A 103 10.65 -5.55 22.28
C GLN A 103 9.34 -4.82 21.88
N ASP A 104 9.43 -3.62 21.31
CA ASP A 104 8.25 -2.88 20.84
C ASP A 104 7.45 -3.71 19.82
N LEU A 105 8.15 -4.39 18.89
CA LEU A 105 7.48 -5.25 17.91
C LEU A 105 6.88 -6.50 18.54
N ARG A 106 7.54 -7.12 19.53
CA ARG A 106 6.99 -8.26 20.28
C ARG A 106 5.72 -7.87 21.00
N ASP A 107 5.74 -6.78 21.75
CA ASP A 107 4.61 -6.29 22.54
C ASP A 107 3.44 -5.96 21.62
N TRP A 108 3.69 -5.25 20.53
CA TRP A 108 2.67 -4.94 19.55
C TRP A 108 2.05 -6.21 18.94
N MET A 109 2.87 -7.14 18.44
CA MET A 109 2.37 -8.35 17.79
C MET A 109 1.58 -9.26 18.74
N SER A 110 1.97 -9.31 20.03
CA SER A 110 1.32 -10.16 21.03
C SER A 110 -0.12 -9.77 21.32
N THR A 111 -0.46 -8.49 21.09
CA THR A 111 -1.79 -7.92 21.39
C THR A 111 -2.71 -7.86 20.16
N GLN A 112 -2.22 -8.25 18.97
CA GLN A 112 -3.03 -8.11 17.76
C GLN A 112 -4.12 -9.18 17.65
N ASP A 113 -5.37 -8.72 17.46
CA ASP A 113 -6.47 -9.57 17.02
C ASP A 113 -6.28 -9.96 15.54
N THR A 114 -5.97 -11.21 15.29
CA THR A 114 -5.68 -11.71 13.94
C THR A 114 -6.91 -11.86 13.05
N ALA A 115 -8.13 -11.76 13.60
CA ALA A 115 -9.34 -11.75 12.80
C ALA A 115 -9.54 -10.41 12.08
N GLY A 116 -9.27 -9.30 12.78
CA GLY A 116 -9.46 -7.94 12.27
C GLY A 116 -8.18 -7.25 11.80
N ARG A 117 -7.00 -7.82 12.07
CA ARG A 117 -5.72 -7.15 11.80
C ARG A 117 -4.75 -7.99 10.99
N MET A 118 -4.02 -7.30 10.13
CA MET A 118 -2.93 -7.82 9.32
C MET A 118 -1.76 -6.83 9.36
N ALA A 119 -0.58 -7.23 8.94
CA ALA A 119 0.60 -6.39 8.97
C ALA A 119 1.29 -6.31 7.62
N VAL A 120 1.95 -5.18 7.34
CA VAL A 120 2.99 -5.08 6.32
C VAL A 120 4.26 -4.57 6.98
N PHE A 121 5.33 -5.34 6.90
CA PHE A 121 6.63 -4.88 7.40
C PHE A 121 7.44 -4.24 6.28
N VAL A 122 7.95 -3.03 6.58
CA VAL A 122 8.81 -2.26 5.69
C VAL A 122 10.19 -2.17 6.34
N GLY A 123 11.23 -2.51 5.59
CA GLY A 123 12.61 -2.35 6.04
C GLY A 123 13.03 -0.88 6.11
N ALA A 124 14.28 -0.63 6.52
CA ALA A 124 14.84 0.71 6.58
C ALA A 124 14.67 1.45 5.25
N SER A 125 14.13 2.65 5.33
CA SER A 125 13.97 3.57 4.21
C SER A 125 15.28 4.27 3.85
N SER A 126 16.19 4.41 4.80
CA SER A 126 17.48 5.10 4.74
C SER A 126 18.64 4.16 5.02
N GLN A 127 19.82 4.49 4.48
CA GLN A 127 21.09 3.83 4.82
C GLN A 127 21.85 4.57 5.92
N GLU A 128 21.48 5.80 6.21
CA GLU A 128 22.17 6.68 7.17
C GLU A 128 21.55 6.64 8.56
N LYS A 129 20.25 6.30 8.65
CA LYS A 129 19.56 6.23 9.94
C LYS A 129 19.84 4.93 10.68
N PRO A 130 19.91 4.97 12.00
CA PRO A 130 20.00 3.76 12.81
C PRO A 130 18.84 2.82 12.55
N VAL A 131 19.13 1.54 12.41
CA VAL A 131 18.12 0.49 12.23
C VAL A 131 17.93 -0.22 13.57
N ALA A 132 16.81 0.05 14.26
CA ALA A 132 16.52 -0.59 15.53
C ALA A 132 16.24 -2.09 15.34
N THR A 133 15.43 -2.45 14.34
CA THR A 133 15.15 -3.86 14.00
C THR A 133 15.18 -4.03 12.48
N THR A 134 15.91 -5.04 12.00
CA THR A 134 15.94 -5.37 10.57
C THR A 134 14.67 -6.09 10.15
N LEU A 135 14.28 -5.98 8.86
CA LEU A 135 13.12 -6.66 8.31
C LEU A 135 13.16 -8.17 8.57
N ARG A 136 14.34 -8.81 8.43
CA ARG A 136 14.51 -10.26 8.67
C ARG A 136 14.25 -10.64 10.13
N ILE A 137 14.70 -9.82 11.06
CA ILE A 137 14.43 -10.03 12.50
C ILE A 137 12.93 -9.87 12.75
N ALA A 138 12.30 -8.80 12.26
CA ALA A 138 10.86 -8.59 12.45
C ALA A 138 10.01 -9.74 11.88
N GLN A 139 10.35 -10.28 10.72
CA GLN A 139 9.69 -11.44 10.13
C GLN A 139 9.82 -12.69 11.01
N ARG A 140 11.01 -12.94 11.56
CA ARG A 140 11.22 -14.04 12.51
C ARG A 140 10.40 -13.84 13.78
N LEU A 141 10.43 -12.64 14.36
CA LEU A 141 9.66 -12.30 15.55
C LEU A 141 8.16 -12.53 15.34
N ARG A 142 7.61 -12.17 14.17
CA ARG A 142 6.20 -12.45 13.85
C ARG A 142 5.89 -13.95 13.91
N THR A 143 6.76 -14.78 13.37
CA THR A 143 6.56 -16.25 13.41
C THR A 143 6.64 -16.80 14.83
N GLU A 144 7.51 -16.24 15.69
CA GLU A 144 7.68 -16.65 17.07
C GLU A 144 6.53 -16.19 17.99
N VAL A 145 6.05 -14.93 17.80
CA VAL A 145 5.13 -14.27 18.74
C VAL A 145 3.68 -14.44 18.33
N ASN A 146 3.36 -14.28 17.06
CA ASN A 146 1.99 -14.37 16.54
C ASN A 146 1.98 -14.91 15.11
N PRO A 147 2.12 -16.26 14.94
CA PRO A 147 2.17 -16.90 13.62
C PRO A 147 0.89 -16.72 12.80
N ASP A 148 -0.24 -16.42 13.45
CA ASP A 148 -1.53 -16.23 12.81
C ASP A 148 -1.74 -14.79 12.29
N LEU A 149 -0.90 -13.83 12.70
CA LEU A 149 -0.93 -12.48 12.15
C LEU A 149 -0.48 -12.51 10.68
N LEU A 150 -1.38 -12.32 9.73
CA LEU A 150 -1.03 -12.32 8.31
C LEU A 150 -0.03 -11.20 8.01
N LEU A 151 1.09 -11.58 7.43
CA LEU A 151 2.17 -10.67 7.07
C LEU A 151 2.17 -10.41 5.57
N GLY A 152 2.17 -9.15 5.20
CA GLY A 152 2.45 -8.68 3.84
C GLY A 152 3.86 -8.11 3.70
N GLY A 153 4.29 -7.98 2.47
CA GLY A 153 5.53 -7.31 2.10
C GLY A 153 5.31 -6.28 0.99
N VAL A 154 6.27 -5.38 0.80
CA VAL A 154 6.20 -4.38 -0.27
C VAL A 154 6.76 -4.95 -1.57
N ALA A 155 6.07 -4.67 -2.69
CA ALA A 155 6.50 -4.93 -4.07
C ALA A 155 6.82 -3.60 -4.77
N ILE A 156 7.94 -3.50 -5.49
CA ILE A 156 8.37 -2.25 -6.12
C ILE A 156 8.62 -2.49 -7.62
N PRO A 157 7.60 -2.22 -8.48
CA PRO A 157 7.72 -2.40 -9.92
C PRO A 157 8.89 -1.63 -10.55
N GLU A 158 9.15 -0.41 -10.09
CA GLU A 158 10.25 0.43 -10.56
C GLU A 158 11.63 -0.19 -10.27
N ARG A 159 11.75 -0.88 -9.12
CA ARG A 159 12.98 -1.62 -8.80
C ARG A 159 13.17 -2.81 -9.73
N HIS A 160 12.07 -3.47 -10.10
CA HIS A 160 12.10 -4.55 -11.06
C HIS A 160 12.53 -4.04 -12.43
N ALA A 161 11.94 -2.97 -12.92
CA ALA A 161 12.31 -2.34 -14.20
C ALA A 161 13.79 -1.95 -14.25
N ARG A 162 14.36 -1.47 -13.14
CA ARG A 162 15.77 -1.06 -13.08
C ARG A 162 16.76 -2.21 -12.85
N LYS A 163 16.40 -3.25 -12.10
CA LYS A 163 17.32 -4.30 -11.62
C LYS A 163 16.95 -5.72 -12.05
N GLY A 164 15.77 -5.94 -12.62
CA GLY A 164 15.29 -7.25 -13.07
C GLY A 164 15.09 -8.32 -12.01
N ALA A 165 15.19 -8.00 -10.71
CA ALA A 165 15.29 -9.01 -9.64
C ALA A 165 14.28 -8.83 -8.48
N GLU A 166 13.27 -7.97 -8.62
CA GLU A 166 12.29 -7.79 -7.55
C GLU A 166 11.41 -9.03 -7.35
N HIS A 167 11.08 -9.77 -8.41
CA HIS A 167 10.34 -11.03 -8.33
C HIS A 167 11.03 -12.06 -7.41
N LEU A 168 12.37 -12.17 -7.47
CA LEU A 168 13.13 -13.05 -6.57
C LEU A 168 13.02 -12.60 -5.11
N ARG A 169 12.93 -11.28 -4.87
CA ARG A 169 12.69 -10.75 -3.53
C ARG A 169 11.28 -11.05 -3.03
N LEU A 170 10.27 -11.04 -3.93
CA LEU A 170 8.91 -11.43 -3.57
C LEU A 170 8.87 -12.89 -3.15
N VAL A 171 9.50 -13.78 -3.93
CA VAL A 171 9.60 -15.21 -3.56
C VAL A 171 10.29 -15.38 -2.22
N ALA A 172 11.44 -14.75 -1.99
CA ALA A 172 12.13 -14.82 -0.71
C ALA A 172 11.28 -14.31 0.47
N LYS A 173 10.49 -13.25 0.27
CA LYS A 173 9.55 -12.76 1.29
C LYS A 173 8.39 -13.73 1.52
N GLN A 174 7.89 -14.37 0.47
CA GLN A 174 6.86 -15.40 0.58
C GLN A 174 7.38 -16.62 1.37
N GLU A 175 8.60 -17.07 1.09
CA GLU A 175 9.28 -18.13 1.85
C GLU A 175 9.50 -17.72 3.32
N ALA A 176 9.72 -16.44 3.60
CA ALA A 176 9.81 -15.87 4.94
C ALA A 176 8.43 -15.62 5.61
N GLY A 177 7.33 -16.09 4.98
CA GLY A 177 5.99 -16.11 5.55
C GLY A 177 5.10 -14.92 5.16
N CYS A 178 5.45 -14.14 4.12
CA CYS A 178 4.53 -13.17 3.57
C CYS A 178 3.39 -13.87 2.80
N SER A 179 2.15 -13.50 3.11
CA SER A 179 0.93 -14.08 2.52
C SER A 179 0.32 -13.19 1.43
N TYR A 180 0.84 -12.00 1.24
CA TYR A 180 0.45 -11.05 0.20
C TYR A 180 1.51 -9.97 0.03
N PHE A 181 1.41 -9.19 -1.06
CA PHE A 181 2.26 -8.04 -1.30
C PHE A 181 1.42 -6.80 -1.57
N VAL A 182 1.93 -5.63 -1.19
CA VAL A 182 1.35 -4.33 -1.54
C VAL A 182 2.39 -3.59 -2.38
N SER A 183 1.99 -3.13 -3.56
CA SER A 183 2.93 -2.43 -4.45
C SER A 183 3.19 -0.99 -4.01
N GLN A 184 4.32 -0.44 -4.45
CA GLN A 184 4.46 0.99 -4.62
C GLN A 184 3.33 1.49 -5.53
N ILE A 185 3.02 2.80 -5.51
CA ILE A 185 2.03 3.39 -6.42
C ILE A 185 2.40 3.09 -7.87
N VAL A 186 1.46 2.59 -8.65
CA VAL A 186 1.68 2.19 -10.05
C VAL A 186 1.17 3.25 -11.00
N TYR A 187 2.09 3.88 -11.73
CA TYR A 187 1.82 4.68 -12.93
C TYR A 187 2.30 3.97 -14.19
N ASP A 188 3.47 3.31 -14.13
CA ASP A 188 3.96 2.47 -15.24
C ASP A 188 3.36 1.07 -15.15
N VAL A 189 2.28 0.86 -15.89
CA VAL A 189 1.59 -0.44 -15.99
C VAL A 189 2.50 -1.53 -16.56
N ASN A 190 3.44 -1.19 -17.46
CA ASN A 190 4.34 -2.17 -18.06
C ASN A 190 5.39 -2.66 -17.07
N ALA A 191 5.93 -1.76 -16.24
CA ALA A 191 6.83 -2.16 -15.15
C ALA A 191 6.13 -3.12 -14.17
N ALA A 192 4.88 -2.85 -13.82
CA ALA A 192 4.09 -3.72 -12.96
C ALA A 192 3.80 -5.08 -13.62
N LYS A 193 3.43 -5.11 -14.90
CA LYS A 193 3.21 -6.37 -15.65
C LYS A 193 4.46 -7.22 -15.74
N ASN A 194 5.63 -6.62 -16.00
CA ASN A 194 6.89 -7.33 -16.04
C ASN A 194 7.18 -8.01 -14.70
N LEU A 195 7.03 -7.28 -13.58
CA LEU A 195 7.18 -7.86 -12.24
C LEU A 195 6.22 -9.03 -11.99
N VAL A 196 4.93 -8.86 -12.33
CA VAL A 196 3.91 -9.91 -12.14
C VAL A 196 4.23 -11.14 -12.99
N SER A 197 4.63 -10.93 -14.26
CA SER A 197 5.01 -12.00 -15.18
C SER A 197 6.18 -12.82 -14.62
N ASP A 198 7.27 -12.15 -14.26
CA ASP A 198 8.46 -12.84 -13.78
C ASP A 198 8.19 -13.52 -12.43
N TYR A 199 7.40 -12.93 -11.56
CA TYR A 199 6.98 -13.56 -10.30
C TYR A 199 6.12 -14.81 -10.54
N ALA A 200 5.17 -14.76 -11.47
CA ALA A 200 4.30 -15.88 -11.80
C ALA A 200 5.09 -17.07 -12.35
N TYR A 201 6.02 -16.81 -13.29
CA TYR A 201 6.85 -17.85 -13.87
C TYR A 201 7.88 -18.40 -12.88
N GLU A 202 8.49 -17.57 -12.04
CA GLU A 202 9.38 -18.02 -10.97
C GLU A 202 8.65 -18.91 -9.95
N CYS A 203 7.41 -18.54 -9.57
CA CYS A 203 6.57 -19.40 -8.73
C CYS A 203 6.30 -20.76 -9.38
N ARG A 204 5.96 -20.76 -10.69
CA ARG A 204 5.74 -21.99 -11.46
C ARG A 204 6.97 -22.88 -11.50
N ASP A 205 8.14 -22.30 -11.77
CA ASP A 205 9.40 -23.05 -11.87
C ASP A 205 9.82 -23.65 -10.53
N ARG A 206 9.44 -23.01 -9.41
CA ARG A 206 9.65 -23.53 -8.04
C ARG A 206 8.54 -24.45 -7.54
N GLY A 207 7.46 -24.60 -8.26
CA GLY A 207 6.30 -25.42 -7.83
C GLY A 207 5.56 -24.82 -6.62
N ILE A 208 5.56 -23.50 -6.47
CA ILE A 208 4.82 -22.76 -5.44
C ILE A 208 3.71 -21.94 -6.07
N ASP A 209 2.59 -21.76 -5.37
CA ASP A 209 1.52 -20.90 -5.86
C ASP A 209 1.80 -19.44 -5.52
N PRO A 210 1.55 -18.48 -6.43
CA PRO A 210 1.70 -17.06 -6.15
C PRO A 210 0.72 -16.60 -5.06
N VAL A 211 1.16 -15.67 -4.21
CA VAL A 211 0.28 -14.97 -3.26
C VAL A 211 -0.25 -13.67 -3.88
N PRO A 212 -1.37 -13.12 -3.36
CA PRO A 212 -1.96 -11.91 -3.91
C PRO A 212 -1.00 -10.72 -3.95
N ILE A 213 -1.02 -9.98 -5.06
CA ILE A 213 -0.37 -8.67 -5.19
C ILE A 213 -1.44 -7.59 -5.20
N VAL A 214 -1.39 -6.67 -4.25
CA VAL A 214 -2.26 -5.50 -4.15
C VAL A 214 -1.59 -4.35 -4.89
N PHE A 215 -2.19 -3.89 -5.98
CA PHE A 215 -1.68 -2.74 -6.74
C PHE A 215 -2.20 -1.45 -6.15
N THR A 216 -1.29 -0.58 -5.74
CA THR A 216 -1.62 0.72 -5.18
C THR A 216 -1.76 1.76 -6.29
N LEU A 217 -2.88 2.47 -6.30
CA LEU A 217 -3.20 3.54 -7.23
C LEU A 217 -3.43 4.84 -6.47
N SER A 218 -2.94 5.92 -7.03
CA SER A 218 -3.14 7.26 -6.47
C SER A 218 -3.51 8.26 -7.57
N VAL A 219 -4.30 9.26 -7.21
CA VAL A 219 -4.62 10.37 -8.09
C VAL A 219 -3.61 11.50 -7.95
N CYS A 220 -3.49 12.31 -9.00
CA CYS A 220 -2.60 13.45 -9.07
C CYS A 220 -3.38 14.69 -9.49
N GLY A 221 -3.65 15.60 -8.56
CA GLY A 221 -4.43 16.81 -8.81
C GLY A 221 -3.60 18.03 -9.20
N SER A 222 -2.27 17.93 -9.27
CA SER A 222 -1.40 19.07 -9.64
C SER A 222 0.00 18.63 -10.04
N MET A 223 0.71 19.48 -10.79
CA MET A 223 2.11 19.21 -11.13
C MET A 223 3.01 19.10 -9.89
N LYS A 224 2.71 19.82 -8.81
CA LYS A 224 3.44 19.68 -7.54
C LYS A 224 3.21 18.30 -6.90
N THR A 225 2.00 17.74 -7.01
CA THR A 225 1.73 16.36 -6.59
C THR A 225 2.49 15.36 -7.45
N LEU A 226 2.61 15.62 -8.77
CA LEU A 226 3.41 14.79 -9.68
C LEU A 226 4.90 14.82 -9.34
N GLU A 227 5.45 15.98 -9.03
CA GLU A 227 6.83 16.13 -8.56
C GLU A 227 7.07 15.33 -7.27
N PHE A 228 6.11 15.36 -6.37
CA PHE A 228 6.20 14.59 -5.13
C PHE A 228 6.16 13.07 -5.39
N LEU A 229 5.32 12.59 -6.29
CA LEU A 229 5.30 11.19 -6.69
C LEU A 229 6.66 10.75 -7.25
N ARG A 230 7.26 11.57 -8.09
CA ARG A 230 8.63 11.31 -8.61
C ARG A 230 9.68 11.34 -7.51
N TRP A 231 9.57 12.28 -6.58
CA TRP A 231 10.46 12.36 -5.43
C TRP A 231 10.39 11.08 -4.59
N LEU A 232 9.22 10.47 -4.46
CA LEU A 232 9.01 9.16 -3.81
C LEU A 232 9.58 7.98 -4.63
N GLY A 233 10.12 8.22 -5.83
CA GLY A 233 10.73 7.21 -6.69
C GLY A 233 9.74 6.48 -7.59
N ILE A 234 8.56 7.05 -7.80
CA ILE A 234 7.54 6.53 -8.71
C ILE A 234 7.87 6.97 -10.13
N ASP A 235 7.98 6.02 -11.04
CA ASP A 235 8.21 6.29 -12.46
C ASP A 235 6.87 6.61 -13.13
N VAL A 236 6.69 7.88 -13.49
CA VAL A 236 5.52 8.34 -14.25
C VAL A 236 5.92 8.45 -15.73
N PRO A 237 5.35 7.62 -16.62
CA PRO A 237 5.61 7.67 -18.04
C PRO A 237 5.37 9.06 -18.63
N ARG A 238 6.26 9.50 -19.55
CA ARG A 238 6.21 10.86 -20.11
C ARG A 238 4.87 11.18 -20.78
N TRP A 239 4.24 10.21 -21.42
CA TRP A 239 2.95 10.41 -22.06
C TRP A 239 1.84 10.71 -21.04
N ILE A 240 1.83 10.04 -19.87
CA ILE A 240 0.90 10.35 -18.77
C ILE A 240 1.15 11.75 -18.24
N GLU A 241 2.42 12.14 -18.02
CA GLU A 241 2.75 13.51 -17.63
C GLU A 241 2.22 14.54 -18.63
N ASN A 242 2.40 14.28 -19.93
CA ASN A 242 1.91 15.17 -20.97
C ASN A 242 0.39 15.29 -20.91
N ASP A 243 -0.32 14.17 -20.78
CA ASP A 243 -1.77 14.17 -20.67
C ASP A 243 -2.24 14.95 -19.43
N LEU A 244 -1.64 14.70 -18.27
CA LEU A 244 -1.97 15.42 -17.03
C LEU A 244 -1.67 16.92 -17.13
N ARG A 245 -0.57 17.30 -17.79
CA ARG A 245 -0.15 18.70 -17.95
C ARG A 245 -1.06 19.48 -18.89
N HIS A 246 -1.60 18.84 -19.92
CA HIS A 246 -2.40 19.43 -20.97
C HIS A 246 -3.90 19.19 -20.82
N ALA A 247 -4.31 18.44 -19.82
CA ALA A 247 -5.73 18.21 -19.52
C ALA A 247 -6.43 19.49 -19.10
N ASN A 248 -7.69 19.64 -19.47
CA ASN A 248 -8.54 20.73 -18.97
C ASN A 248 -8.77 20.60 -17.45
N ASP A 249 -8.87 19.38 -16.95
CA ASP A 249 -8.91 19.02 -15.53
C ASP A 249 -7.91 17.91 -15.26
N THR A 250 -6.80 18.27 -14.61
CA THR A 250 -5.71 17.35 -14.27
C THR A 250 -6.18 16.24 -13.35
N LEU A 251 -7.09 16.54 -12.41
CA LEU A 251 -7.56 15.58 -11.43
C LEU A 251 -8.45 14.51 -12.06
N ASP A 252 -9.37 14.92 -12.93
CA ASP A 252 -10.23 13.98 -13.66
C ASP A 252 -9.42 13.11 -14.62
N ALA A 253 -8.48 13.69 -15.37
CA ALA A 253 -7.56 12.93 -16.22
C ALA A 253 -6.75 11.90 -15.41
N SER A 254 -6.30 12.26 -14.21
CA SER A 254 -5.59 11.35 -13.32
C SER A 254 -6.45 10.19 -12.82
N VAL A 255 -7.73 10.44 -12.51
CA VAL A 255 -8.69 9.38 -12.15
C VAL A 255 -8.89 8.41 -13.31
N GLU A 256 -9.01 8.91 -14.54
CA GLU A 256 -9.17 8.06 -15.74
C GLU A 256 -7.92 7.20 -15.98
N HIS A 257 -6.72 7.77 -15.86
CA HIS A 257 -5.47 7.01 -15.97
C HIS A 257 -5.34 5.93 -14.90
N ALA A 258 -5.68 6.24 -13.65
CA ALA A 258 -5.62 5.28 -12.55
C ALA A 258 -6.65 4.14 -12.76
N GLU A 259 -7.89 4.45 -13.19
CA GLU A 259 -8.89 3.42 -13.53
C GLU A 259 -8.41 2.54 -14.69
N ALA A 260 -7.87 3.12 -15.76
CA ALA A 260 -7.35 2.37 -16.91
C ALA A 260 -6.20 1.44 -16.50
N THR A 261 -5.26 1.94 -15.70
CA THR A 261 -4.15 1.15 -15.14
C THR A 261 -4.67 -0.04 -14.32
N ALA A 262 -5.67 0.19 -13.46
CA ALA A 262 -6.29 -0.89 -12.68
C ALA A 262 -6.89 -1.97 -13.58
N LEU A 263 -7.73 -1.58 -14.54
CA LEU A 263 -8.41 -2.52 -15.43
C LEU A 263 -7.41 -3.35 -16.25
N GLU A 264 -6.33 -2.74 -16.69
CA GLU A 264 -5.29 -3.43 -17.44
C GLU A 264 -4.52 -4.45 -16.56
N LEU A 265 -4.17 -4.09 -15.31
CA LEU A 265 -3.55 -5.00 -14.35
C LEU A 265 -4.47 -6.14 -13.96
N MET A 266 -5.74 -5.87 -13.68
CA MET A 266 -6.76 -6.87 -13.38
C MET A 266 -6.87 -7.91 -14.49
N SER A 267 -7.00 -7.44 -15.75
CA SER A 267 -7.06 -8.31 -16.93
C SER A 267 -5.79 -9.15 -17.09
N PHE A 268 -4.63 -8.53 -16.87
CA PHE A 268 -3.34 -9.21 -16.98
C PHE A 268 -3.17 -10.31 -15.91
N CYS A 269 -3.49 -10.01 -14.65
CA CYS A 269 -3.41 -10.97 -13.56
C CYS A 269 -4.38 -12.15 -13.73
N ARG A 270 -5.62 -11.89 -14.16
CA ARG A 270 -6.60 -12.95 -14.49
C ARG A 270 -6.05 -13.90 -15.55
N ARG A 271 -5.44 -13.38 -16.61
CA ARG A 271 -4.84 -14.19 -17.68
C ARG A 271 -3.68 -15.06 -17.20
N LEU A 272 -2.86 -14.57 -16.25
CA LEU A 272 -1.73 -15.31 -15.70
C LEU A 272 -2.10 -16.24 -14.54
N GLY A 273 -3.32 -16.12 -14.00
CA GLY A 273 -3.73 -16.84 -12.80
C GLY A 273 -3.05 -16.35 -11.51
N VAL A 274 -2.60 -15.09 -11.49
CA VAL A 274 -2.01 -14.47 -10.29
C VAL A 274 -3.12 -13.78 -9.50
N PRO A 275 -3.36 -14.14 -8.22
CA PRO A 275 -4.33 -13.45 -7.40
C PRO A 275 -3.91 -11.99 -7.16
N PHE A 276 -4.87 -11.08 -7.13
CA PHE A 276 -4.59 -9.65 -6.99
C PHE A 276 -5.63 -8.93 -6.14
N GLY A 277 -5.25 -7.78 -5.61
CA GLY A 277 -6.13 -6.77 -5.05
C GLY A 277 -5.79 -5.39 -5.63
N ILE A 278 -6.67 -4.44 -5.38
CA ILE A 278 -6.42 -3.03 -5.69
C ILE A 278 -6.46 -2.25 -4.38
N SER A 279 -5.54 -1.30 -4.22
CA SER A 279 -5.57 -0.31 -3.15
C SER A 279 -5.63 1.08 -3.77
N VAL A 280 -6.48 1.94 -3.24
CA VAL A 280 -6.54 3.36 -3.62
C VAL A 280 -6.07 4.21 -2.46
N GLU A 281 -5.23 5.21 -2.75
CA GLU A 281 -4.76 6.16 -1.75
C GLU A 281 -4.77 7.60 -2.27
N SER A 282 -4.63 8.54 -1.35
CA SER A 282 -4.30 9.93 -1.67
C SER A 282 -2.96 10.29 -1.03
N VAL A 283 -1.99 10.68 -1.84
CA VAL A 283 -0.70 11.22 -1.36
C VAL A 283 -0.84 12.67 -0.88
N SER A 284 -1.98 13.28 -1.10
CA SER A 284 -2.30 14.66 -0.78
C SER A 284 -3.36 14.74 0.32
N ILE A 285 -3.24 15.77 1.17
CA ILE A 285 -4.26 16.11 2.18
C ILE A 285 -5.33 17.07 1.64
N ARG A 286 -5.29 17.41 0.35
CA ARG A 286 -6.26 18.31 -0.27
C ARG A 286 -7.60 17.59 -0.41
N LYS A 287 -8.67 18.24 0.07
CA LYS A 287 -10.03 17.69 0.03
C LYS A 287 -10.42 17.15 -1.36
N LEU A 288 -10.16 17.91 -2.43
CA LEU A 288 -10.49 17.52 -3.80
C LEU A 288 -9.76 16.23 -4.24
N GLU A 289 -8.49 16.07 -3.89
CA GLU A 289 -7.72 14.86 -4.22
C GLU A 289 -8.20 13.65 -3.40
N ILE A 290 -8.56 13.86 -2.13
CA ILE A 290 -9.17 12.81 -1.29
C ILE A 290 -10.53 12.39 -1.89
N GLU A 291 -11.39 13.33 -2.26
CA GLU A 291 -12.69 13.04 -2.88
C GLU A 291 -12.55 12.33 -4.23
N ALA A 292 -11.53 12.68 -5.03
CA ALA A 292 -11.22 11.99 -6.27
C ALA A 292 -10.73 10.56 -6.03
N SER A 293 -9.92 10.32 -4.98
CA SER A 293 -9.52 8.97 -4.58
C SER A 293 -10.72 8.12 -4.12
N VAL A 294 -11.64 8.70 -3.36
CA VAL A 294 -12.90 8.04 -2.97
C VAL A 294 -13.75 7.71 -4.21
N ARG A 295 -13.86 8.64 -5.17
CA ARG A 295 -14.55 8.41 -6.44
C ARG A 295 -13.91 7.29 -7.26
N LEU A 296 -12.56 7.26 -7.35
CA LEU A 296 -11.83 6.17 -8.00
C LEU A 296 -12.11 4.83 -7.33
N ALA A 297 -12.06 4.76 -5.99
CA ALA A 297 -12.37 3.55 -5.24
C ALA A 297 -13.81 3.06 -5.53
N GLY A 298 -14.79 3.97 -5.58
CA GLY A 298 -16.17 3.63 -5.94
C GLY A 298 -16.32 3.06 -7.37
N ARG A 299 -15.58 3.63 -8.34
CA ARG A 299 -15.55 3.07 -9.71
C ARG A 299 -14.97 1.66 -9.73
N LEU A 300 -13.87 1.43 -9.01
CA LEU A 300 -13.19 0.14 -8.95
C LEU A 300 -13.98 -0.92 -8.17
N ALA A 301 -14.69 -0.54 -7.10
CA ALA A 301 -15.62 -1.44 -6.42
C ALA A 301 -16.65 -2.04 -7.38
N ASN A 302 -17.24 -1.22 -8.25
CA ASN A 302 -18.20 -1.69 -9.27
C ASN A 302 -17.56 -2.62 -10.33
N ARG A 303 -16.24 -2.57 -10.54
CA ARG A 303 -15.53 -3.44 -11.49
C ARG A 303 -15.12 -4.78 -10.87
N LEU A 304 -14.86 -4.79 -9.56
CA LEU A 304 -14.49 -6.00 -8.82
C LEU A 304 -15.70 -6.86 -8.41
N MET A 305 -16.90 -6.24 -8.27
CA MET A 305 -18.14 -6.96 -7.95
C MET A 305 -18.79 -7.67 -9.16
N ARG A 306 -18.21 -7.54 -10.35
CA ARG A 306 -18.69 -8.19 -11.59
C ARG A 306 -17.83 -9.37 -11.95
#